data_1ecd3203b16b21adb73dd0982388c030
#
_entry.id   1ecd3203b16b21adb73dd0982388c030
#
_cell.length_a   1.000
_cell.length_b   1.000
_cell.length_c   1.000
_cell.angle_alpha   90.00
_cell.angle_beta   90.00
_cell.angle_gamma   90.00
#
_symmetry.space_group_name_H-M   'P 1'
#
loop_
_entity.id
_entity.type
_entity.pdbx_description
1 polymer ?
#
loop_
_entity_poly.entity_id
_entity_poly.type
_entity_poly.pdbx_seq_one_letter_code
_entity_poly.pdbx_strand_id
1 'polypeptide(L)'
;ISAALYTARGNLDPLVIHTGIGALEKAEKIENYYGLEKPLSGQELFDRGIAQAKALGVRVMETQVLGISGFDTFTIRTTDGDIETESVILATGSKRAASSIPGIREYEGKGVSYCAICDAFFYRGKQVAVLGNSDFALHEAEQLKNVTPSVTIYTNGEKPEFSREHDIQVNTMKIQSVEGENTVSGLRMEQDMSTLESDGQKESFYPADGIFVALGTAGSTEIARQMGAELTEKGNIKVNQEMET
;
A
#
# COMPACT_ATOMS: atom_id res chain seq x y z
N ILE A 1 -5.68 17.86 -2.80
CA ILE A 1 -6.33 19.13 -2.39
C ILE A 1 -6.57 20.00 -3.63
N SER A 2 -5.56 20.37 -4.44
CA SER A 2 -5.73 21.27 -5.59
C SER A 2 -6.87 20.84 -6.52
N ALA A 3 -6.93 19.57 -6.92
CA ALA A 3 -8.02 19.05 -7.75
C ALA A 3 -9.39 19.25 -7.07
N ALA A 4 -9.50 19.02 -5.77
CA ALA A 4 -10.75 19.17 -5.04
C ALA A 4 -11.28 20.61 -5.02
N LEU A 5 -10.38 21.63 -5.04
CA LEU A 5 -10.78 23.03 -5.16
C LEU A 5 -11.46 23.31 -6.51
N TYR A 6 -10.94 22.73 -7.60
CA TYR A 6 -11.50 22.90 -8.93
C TYR A 6 -12.80 22.12 -9.11
N THR A 7 -12.88 20.87 -8.63
CA THR A 7 -14.09 20.05 -8.72
C THR A 7 -15.24 20.65 -7.90
N ALA A 8 -14.97 21.18 -6.69
CA ALA A 8 -15.96 21.89 -5.90
C ALA A 8 -16.47 23.15 -6.63
N ARG A 9 -15.58 23.93 -7.27
CA ARG A 9 -15.99 25.07 -8.10
C ARG A 9 -16.75 24.67 -9.35
N GLY A 10 -16.52 23.45 -9.86
CA GLY A 10 -17.29 22.84 -10.94
C GLY A 10 -18.67 22.30 -10.50
N ASN A 11 -19.07 22.57 -9.26
CA ASN A 11 -20.35 22.13 -8.66
C ASN A 11 -20.46 20.60 -8.54
N LEU A 12 -19.32 19.92 -8.37
CA LEU A 12 -19.27 18.52 -7.97
C LEU A 12 -19.18 18.41 -6.45
N ASP A 13 -19.38 17.21 -5.91
CA ASP A 13 -19.28 16.91 -4.47
C ASP A 13 -17.99 16.11 -4.16
N PRO A 14 -16.82 16.74 -4.08
CA PRO A 14 -15.57 16.04 -3.85
C PRO A 14 -15.40 15.63 -2.39
N LEU A 15 -14.78 14.47 -2.21
CA LEU A 15 -14.23 13.99 -0.95
C LEU A 15 -12.72 13.85 -1.07
N VAL A 16 -11.97 14.48 -0.18
CA VAL A 16 -10.52 14.26 -0.03
C VAL A 16 -10.29 13.22 1.06
N ILE A 17 -9.59 12.15 0.71
CA ILE A 17 -9.15 11.13 1.67
C ILE A 17 -7.62 11.23 1.81
N HIS A 18 -7.11 11.23 3.03
CA HIS A 18 -5.68 11.27 3.33
C HIS A 18 -5.34 10.51 4.61
N THR A 19 -4.08 10.09 4.73
CA THR A 19 -3.50 9.47 5.95
C THR A 19 -2.47 10.39 6.61
N GLY A 20 -2.68 11.71 6.52
CA GLY A 20 -1.76 12.73 7.04
C GLY A 20 -1.07 13.54 5.94
N ILE A 21 0.02 14.17 6.31
CA ILE A 21 0.71 15.20 5.53
C ILE A 21 1.53 14.65 4.34
N GLY A 22 1.91 13.36 4.37
CA GLY A 22 2.66 12.73 3.28
C GLY A 22 4.08 13.30 3.12
N ALA A 23 4.51 13.50 1.85
CA ALA A 23 5.87 13.97 1.56
C ALA A 23 6.18 15.37 2.11
N LEU A 24 5.19 16.18 2.41
CA LEU A 24 5.37 17.49 3.02
C LEU A 24 5.91 17.44 4.45
N GLU A 25 5.81 16.30 5.16
CA GLU A 25 6.35 16.11 6.51
C GLU A 25 7.84 16.46 6.62
N LYS A 26 8.59 16.19 5.56
CA LYS A 26 10.04 16.44 5.49
C LYS A 26 10.41 17.86 5.03
N ALA A 27 9.42 18.69 4.69
CA ALA A 27 9.65 20.03 4.19
C ALA A 27 9.64 21.05 5.35
N GLU A 28 10.81 21.36 5.89
CA GLU A 28 10.95 22.32 6.99
C GLU A 28 10.70 23.75 6.52
N LYS A 29 11.02 24.07 5.24
CA LYS A 29 10.93 25.41 4.68
C LYS A 29 10.58 25.36 3.19
N ILE A 30 9.43 25.90 2.83
CA ILE A 30 8.94 26.02 1.46
C ILE A 30 8.89 27.49 1.08
N GLU A 31 9.70 27.90 0.10
CA GLU A 31 9.83 29.29 -0.36
C GLU A 31 9.38 29.46 -1.81
N ASN A 32 9.35 28.39 -2.58
CA ASN A 32 9.16 28.38 -4.03
C ASN A 32 7.72 28.02 -4.45
N TYR A 33 6.76 28.08 -3.55
CA TYR A 33 5.35 27.94 -3.89
C TYR A 33 4.72 29.31 -4.12
N TYR A 34 4.21 29.53 -5.32
CA TYR A 34 3.63 30.81 -5.70
C TYR A 34 2.50 31.25 -4.76
N GLY A 35 2.52 32.52 -4.35
CA GLY A 35 1.50 33.09 -3.47
C GLY A 35 1.82 33.04 -1.97
N LEU A 36 2.99 32.55 -1.58
CA LEU A 36 3.45 32.64 -0.20
C LEU A 36 4.12 34.02 0.06
N GLU A 37 3.64 34.73 1.06
CA GLU A 37 4.29 35.98 1.53
C GLU A 37 5.57 35.69 2.34
N LYS A 38 5.60 34.56 3.01
CA LYS A 38 6.71 34.07 3.84
C LYS A 38 6.87 32.57 3.65
N PRO A 39 8.08 32.04 3.87
CA PRO A 39 8.30 30.60 3.88
C PRO A 39 7.38 29.92 4.90
N LEU A 40 6.88 28.74 4.54
CA LEU A 40 6.06 27.88 5.38
C LEU A 40 6.73 26.52 5.57
N SER A 41 6.43 25.87 6.68
CA SER A 41 6.66 24.44 6.81
C SER A 41 5.69 23.62 5.93
N GLY A 42 6.00 22.38 5.66
CA GLY A 42 5.07 21.49 4.96
C GLY A 42 3.77 21.28 5.73
N GLN A 43 3.84 21.23 7.07
CA GLN A 43 2.66 21.14 7.93
C GLN A 43 1.75 22.37 7.75
N GLU A 44 2.30 23.57 7.82
CA GLU A 44 1.51 24.80 7.63
C GLU A 44 0.88 24.88 6.24
N LEU A 45 1.61 24.44 5.18
CA LEU A 45 1.06 24.40 3.82
C LEU A 45 -0.09 23.38 3.71
N PHE A 46 0.06 22.23 4.31
CA PHE A 46 -0.96 21.18 4.34
C PHE A 46 -2.22 21.69 5.07
N ASP A 47 -2.07 22.24 6.28
CA ASP A 47 -3.18 22.74 7.09
C ASP A 47 -3.96 23.86 6.40
N ARG A 48 -3.26 24.78 5.74
CA ARG A 48 -3.87 25.83 4.92
C ARG A 48 -4.65 25.24 3.74
N GLY A 49 -4.11 24.23 3.08
CA GLY A 49 -4.79 23.53 1.98
C GLY A 49 -6.08 22.83 2.43
N ILE A 50 -6.04 22.15 3.56
CA ILE A 50 -7.23 21.50 4.17
C ILE A 50 -8.27 22.56 4.57
N ALA A 51 -7.85 23.64 5.20
CA ALA A 51 -8.76 24.73 5.60
C ALA A 51 -9.42 25.38 4.37
N GLN A 52 -8.66 25.60 3.30
CA GLN A 52 -9.19 26.15 2.04
C GLN A 52 -10.21 25.22 1.39
N ALA A 53 -9.92 23.90 1.34
CA ALA A 53 -10.84 22.92 0.81
C ALA A 53 -12.15 22.89 1.60
N LYS A 54 -12.07 22.81 2.92
CA LYS A 54 -13.25 22.86 3.82
C LYS A 54 -14.08 24.12 3.66
N ALA A 55 -13.43 25.29 3.48
CA ALA A 55 -14.11 26.57 3.26
C ALA A 55 -14.92 26.61 1.94
N LEU A 56 -14.55 25.78 0.95
CA LEU A 56 -15.31 25.57 -0.29
C LEU A 56 -16.34 24.44 -0.21
N GLY A 57 -16.58 23.87 0.97
CA GLY A 57 -17.54 22.80 1.17
C GLY A 57 -17.00 21.40 0.86
N VAL A 58 -15.70 21.24 0.56
CA VAL A 58 -15.09 19.92 0.32
C VAL A 58 -15.10 19.11 1.60
N ARG A 59 -15.62 17.89 1.53
CA ARG A 59 -15.51 16.91 2.62
C ARG A 59 -14.07 16.39 2.69
N VAL A 60 -13.54 16.26 3.90
CA VAL A 60 -12.18 15.77 4.14
C VAL A 60 -12.23 14.67 5.18
N MET A 61 -11.67 13.52 4.87
CA MET A 61 -11.60 12.34 5.71
C MET A 61 -10.15 11.94 5.94
N GLU A 62 -9.76 11.78 7.19
CA GLU A 62 -8.46 11.22 7.56
C GLU A 62 -8.64 9.73 7.82
N THR A 63 -8.35 8.91 6.80
CA THR A 63 -8.48 7.46 6.83
C THR A 63 -7.58 6.82 5.77
N GLN A 64 -7.25 5.55 5.95
CA GLN A 64 -6.43 4.81 5.00
C GLN A 64 -7.29 4.13 3.95
N VAL A 65 -6.97 4.35 2.67
CA VAL A 65 -7.52 3.55 1.57
C VAL A 65 -6.76 2.23 1.50
N LEU A 66 -7.49 1.13 1.58
CA LEU A 66 -6.97 -0.25 1.50
C LEU A 66 -7.04 -0.79 0.08
N GLY A 67 -8.05 -0.38 -0.70
CA GLY A 67 -8.24 -0.79 -2.07
C GLY A 67 -9.39 -0.04 -2.75
N ILE A 68 -9.46 -0.17 -4.07
CA ILE A 68 -10.53 0.38 -4.90
C ILE A 68 -11.00 -0.70 -5.87
N SER A 69 -12.32 -0.84 -6.05
CA SER A 69 -12.94 -1.79 -6.97
C SER A 69 -14.13 -1.16 -7.68
N GLY A 70 -14.56 -1.76 -8.80
CA GLY A 70 -15.69 -1.29 -9.61
C GLY A 70 -15.26 -0.73 -10.97
N PHE A 71 -16.24 -0.39 -11.83
CA PHE A 71 -16.02 0.18 -13.17
C PHE A 71 -16.85 1.46 -13.36
N ASP A 72 -18.18 1.36 -13.38
CA ASP A 72 -19.07 2.52 -13.54
C ASP A 72 -19.24 3.29 -12.22
N THR A 73 -19.22 2.57 -11.12
CA THR A 73 -19.21 3.10 -9.76
C THR A 73 -18.06 2.45 -9.02
N PHE A 74 -17.23 3.24 -8.37
CA PHE A 74 -16.10 2.77 -7.59
C PHE A 74 -16.47 2.63 -6.12
N THR A 75 -16.08 1.51 -5.53
CA THR A 75 -16.10 1.30 -4.09
C THR A 75 -14.68 1.51 -3.54
N ILE A 76 -14.52 2.54 -2.73
CA ILE A 76 -13.28 2.86 -2.03
C ILE A 76 -13.33 2.21 -0.66
N ARG A 77 -12.55 1.16 -0.46
CA ARG A 77 -12.45 0.49 0.83
C ARG A 77 -11.44 1.22 1.72
N THR A 78 -11.88 1.61 2.91
CA THR A 78 -11.03 2.29 3.90
C THR A 78 -11.03 1.54 5.24
N THR A 79 -10.15 1.94 6.16
CA THR A 79 -10.15 1.43 7.55
C THR A 79 -11.41 1.79 8.32
N ASP A 80 -12.14 2.82 7.90
CA ASP A 80 -13.36 3.30 8.57
C ASP A 80 -14.66 2.89 7.82
N GLY A 81 -14.56 2.08 6.77
CA GLY A 81 -15.69 1.58 5.98
C GLY A 81 -15.57 1.88 4.49
N ASP A 82 -16.57 1.45 3.74
CA ASP A 82 -16.62 1.57 2.28
C ASP A 82 -17.32 2.88 1.85
N ILE A 83 -16.81 3.49 0.78
CA ILE A 83 -17.33 4.75 0.21
C ILE A 83 -17.56 4.51 -1.28
N GLU A 84 -18.72 4.90 -1.79
CA GLU A 84 -19.04 4.82 -3.22
C GLU A 84 -18.81 6.17 -3.91
N THR A 85 -18.31 6.13 -5.15
CA THR A 85 -18.08 7.31 -5.99
C THR A 85 -18.11 6.96 -7.48
N GLU A 86 -18.47 7.92 -8.33
CA GLU A 86 -18.48 7.76 -9.79
C GLU A 86 -17.10 7.96 -10.41
N SER A 87 -16.17 8.65 -9.72
CA SER A 87 -14.82 8.90 -10.23
C SER A 87 -13.78 9.03 -9.13
N VAL A 88 -12.53 8.74 -9.47
CA VAL A 88 -11.41 8.75 -8.53
C VAL A 88 -10.24 9.53 -9.12
N ILE A 89 -9.66 10.43 -8.33
CA ILE A 89 -8.40 11.11 -8.65
C ILE A 89 -7.31 10.55 -7.72
N LEU A 90 -6.37 9.79 -8.28
CA LEU A 90 -5.23 9.25 -7.56
C LEU A 90 -4.13 10.31 -7.44
N ALA A 91 -3.95 10.85 -6.24
CA ALA A 91 -2.93 11.88 -5.93
C ALA A 91 -2.08 11.48 -4.72
N THR A 92 -1.83 10.20 -4.53
CA THR A 92 -1.16 9.61 -3.35
C THR A 92 0.36 9.80 -3.37
N GLY A 93 0.90 10.45 -4.40
CA GLY A 93 2.33 10.69 -4.56
C GLY A 93 3.11 9.41 -4.87
N SER A 94 4.43 9.49 -4.72
CA SER A 94 5.34 8.39 -5.01
C SER A 94 5.94 7.82 -3.71
N LYS A 95 5.15 7.22 -2.84
CA LYS A 95 5.74 6.41 -1.76
C LYS A 95 6.20 5.08 -2.37
N ARG A 96 7.48 4.97 -2.57
CA ARG A 96 8.14 3.69 -2.75
C ARG A 96 8.68 3.25 -1.40
N ALA A 97 7.96 2.42 -0.68
CA ALA A 97 8.60 1.44 0.16
C ALA A 97 9.17 0.37 -0.78
N ALA A 98 10.28 0.73 -1.47
CA ALA A 98 11.07 -0.28 -2.15
C ALA A 98 11.57 -1.20 -1.05
N SER A 99 11.05 -2.42 -0.99
CA SER A 99 11.57 -3.42 -0.08
C SER A 99 13.06 -3.57 -0.33
N SER A 100 13.87 -3.36 0.70
CA SER A 100 15.30 -3.62 0.66
C SER A 100 15.62 -5.11 0.84
N ILE A 101 14.59 -5.97 0.97
CA ILE A 101 14.76 -7.41 1.13
C ILE A 101 15.33 -8.00 -0.16
N PRO A 102 16.53 -8.64 -0.10
CA PRO A 102 17.12 -9.31 -1.26
C PRO A 102 16.14 -10.32 -1.89
N GLY A 103 16.12 -10.39 -3.21
CA GLY A 103 15.26 -11.30 -3.96
C GLY A 103 13.88 -10.71 -4.34
N ILE A 104 13.34 -9.71 -3.65
CA ILE A 104 12.02 -9.14 -3.99
C ILE A 104 11.96 -8.70 -5.46
N ARG A 105 12.95 -7.94 -5.92
CA ARG A 105 12.99 -7.45 -7.31
C ARG A 105 13.28 -8.54 -8.33
N GLU A 106 14.11 -9.50 -7.97
CA GLU A 106 14.51 -10.60 -8.84
C GLU A 106 13.33 -11.51 -9.21
N TYR A 107 12.46 -11.75 -8.21
CA TYR A 107 11.29 -12.62 -8.35
C TYR A 107 10.00 -11.84 -8.65
N GLU A 108 10.06 -10.55 -8.96
CA GLU A 108 8.89 -9.77 -9.40
C GLU A 108 8.29 -10.39 -10.67
N GLY A 109 6.98 -10.72 -10.61
CA GLY A 109 6.30 -11.50 -11.64
C GLY A 109 6.68 -12.98 -11.73
N LYS A 110 7.57 -13.44 -10.84
CA LYS A 110 7.98 -14.86 -10.74
C LYS A 110 7.67 -15.44 -9.36
N GLY A 111 6.56 -15.03 -8.78
CA GLY A 111 6.12 -15.41 -7.44
C GLY A 111 6.07 -14.25 -6.46
N VAL A 112 6.68 -13.09 -6.75
CA VAL A 112 6.47 -11.86 -6.00
C VAL A 112 5.42 -11.01 -6.71
N SER A 113 4.39 -10.61 -5.97
CA SER A 113 3.28 -9.76 -6.40
C SER A 113 3.07 -8.57 -5.44
N TYR A 114 2.39 -7.54 -5.93
CA TYR A 114 1.99 -6.35 -5.17
C TYR A 114 0.47 -6.17 -5.13
N CYS A 115 -0.30 -7.14 -5.62
CA CYS A 115 -1.76 -7.04 -5.71
C CYS A 115 -2.41 -8.40 -5.48
N ALA A 116 -3.01 -8.60 -4.30
CA ALA A 116 -3.70 -9.85 -3.99
C ALA A 116 -4.90 -10.08 -4.93
N ILE A 117 -5.73 -9.06 -5.15
CA ILE A 117 -6.92 -9.17 -6.02
C ILE A 117 -6.54 -9.59 -7.45
N CYS A 118 -5.40 -9.09 -7.98
CA CYS A 118 -4.96 -9.39 -9.33
C CYS A 118 -4.48 -10.84 -9.49
N ASP A 119 -3.71 -11.32 -8.52
CA ASP A 119 -2.90 -12.53 -8.67
C ASP A 119 -3.33 -13.71 -7.79
N ALA A 120 -4.25 -13.50 -6.81
CA ALA A 120 -4.65 -14.53 -5.86
C ALA A 120 -5.09 -15.85 -6.53
N PHE A 121 -5.76 -15.76 -7.69
CA PHE A 121 -6.25 -16.93 -8.41
C PHE A 121 -5.14 -17.95 -8.75
N PHE A 122 -3.93 -17.48 -9.05
CA PHE A 122 -2.78 -18.33 -9.40
C PHE A 122 -2.23 -19.12 -8.18
N TYR A 123 -2.65 -18.71 -6.97
CA TYR A 123 -2.19 -19.30 -5.70
C TYR A 123 -3.24 -20.13 -4.99
N ARG A 124 -4.28 -20.57 -5.70
CA ARG A 124 -5.31 -21.44 -5.13
C ARG A 124 -4.71 -22.72 -4.55
N GLY A 125 -4.94 -22.93 -3.24
CA GLY A 125 -4.46 -24.10 -2.52
C GLY A 125 -2.93 -24.12 -2.25
N LYS A 126 -2.23 -23.02 -2.54
CA LYS A 126 -0.79 -22.87 -2.32
C LYS A 126 -0.51 -22.15 -1.00
N GLN A 127 0.75 -22.15 -0.57
CA GLN A 127 1.21 -21.40 0.58
C GLN A 127 1.64 -19.99 0.14
N VAL A 128 1.11 -18.97 0.78
CA VAL A 128 1.45 -17.58 0.43
C VAL A 128 1.87 -16.77 1.65
N ALA A 129 2.86 -15.93 1.45
CA ALA A 129 3.35 -14.97 2.41
C ALA A 129 2.90 -13.56 2.04
N VAL A 130 2.46 -12.77 3.03
CA VAL A 130 2.19 -11.34 2.86
C VAL A 130 3.21 -10.57 3.67
N LEU A 131 3.96 -9.67 3.04
CA LEU A 131 4.97 -8.85 3.69
C LEU A 131 4.39 -7.51 4.09
N GLY A 132 4.32 -7.23 5.38
CA GLY A 132 3.83 -5.97 5.93
C GLY A 132 3.33 -6.11 7.36
N ASN A 133 3.11 -4.99 8.03
CA ASN A 133 2.76 -4.97 9.46
C ASN A 133 1.51 -4.12 9.78
N SER A 134 0.83 -3.58 8.75
CA SER A 134 -0.29 -2.65 8.88
C SER A 134 -1.61 -3.25 8.38
N ASP A 135 -2.70 -2.49 8.53
CA ASP A 135 -4.02 -2.86 8.02
C ASP A 135 -4.04 -3.13 6.51
N PHE A 136 -3.13 -2.52 5.75
CA PHE A 136 -2.99 -2.85 4.33
C PHE A 136 -2.52 -4.29 4.14
N ALA A 137 -1.52 -4.75 4.89
CA ALA A 137 -1.07 -6.14 4.85
C ALA A 137 -2.16 -7.11 5.31
N LEU A 138 -2.91 -6.74 6.34
CA LEU A 138 -4.05 -7.54 6.80
C LEU A 138 -5.13 -7.64 5.73
N HIS A 139 -5.47 -6.54 5.06
CA HIS A 139 -6.44 -6.53 3.96
C HIS A 139 -6.01 -7.44 2.80
N GLU A 140 -4.77 -7.33 2.33
CA GLU A 140 -4.24 -8.19 1.27
C GLU A 140 -4.26 -9.68 1.67
N ALA A 141 -3.91 -9.98 2.93
CA ALA A 141 -3.94 -11.34 3.45
C ALA A 141 -5.36 -11.92 3.53
N GLU A 142 -6.36 -11.13 3.89
CA GLU A 142 -7.77 -11.54 3.89
C GLU A 142 -8.29 -11.81 2.47
N GLN A 143 -7.89 -11.02 1.48
CA GLN A 143 -8.24 -11.30 0.08
C GLN A 143 -7.67 -12.64 -0.37
N LEU A 144 -6.40 -12.93 -0.03
CA LEU A 144 -5.75 -14.19 -0.34
C LEU A 144 -6.41 -15.37 0.38
N LYS A 145 -6.85 -15.21 1.63
CA LYS A 145 -7.51 -16.25 2.42
C LYS A 145 -8.81 -16.76 1.79
N ASN A 146 -9.49 -15.95 0.97
CA ASN A 146 -10.65 -16.39 0.19
C ASN A 146 -10.28 -17.41 -0.91
N VAL A 147 -9.02 -17.50 -1.28
CA VAL A 147 -8.53 -18.35 -2.38
C VAL A 147 -7.68 -19.51 -1.87
N THR A 148 -6.86 -19.27 -0.83
CA THR A 148 -6.05 -20.30 -0.17
C THR A 148 -6.11 -20.16 1.35
N PRO A 149 -6.23 -21.31 2.10
CA PRO A 149 -6.24 -21.27 3.56
C PRO A 149 -4.84 -21.03 4.17
N SER A 150 -3.78 -21.17 3.38
CA SER A 150 -2.40 -21.11 3.85
C SER A 150 -1.80 -19.72 3.60
N VAL A 151 -2.22 -18.75 4.40
CA VAL A 151 -1.74 -17.36 4.36
C VAL A 151 -1.07 -17.01 5.66
N THR A 152 0.15 -16.46 5.59
CA THR A 152 0.89 -15.96 6.76
C THR A 152 1.39 -14.54 6.48
N ILE A 153 1.16 -13.62 7.42
CA ILE A 153 1.74 -12.28 7.38
C ILE A 153 3.14 -12.31 8.01
N TYR A 154 4.11 -11.70 7.34
CA TYR A 154 5.49 -11.54 7.81
C TYR A 154 5.79 -10.06 7.98
N THR A 155 6.08 -9.62 9.20
CA THR A 155 6.29 -8.21 9.51
C THR A 155 7.73 -7.73 9.35
N ASN A 156 8.64 -8.62 9.00
CA ASN A 156 10.07 -8.33 8.80
C ASN A 156 10.73 -7.64 10.02
N GLY A 157 10.44 -8.13 11.21
CA GLY A 157 10.99 -7.57 12.46
C GLY A 157 10.20 -6.39 13.03
N GLU A 158 9.23 -5.86 12.29
CA GLU A 158 8.41 -4.74 12.74
C GLU A 158 7.28 -5.22 13.67
N LYS A 159 6.84 -4.31 14.55
CA LYS A 159 5.68 -4.58 15.41
C LYS A 159 4.41 -4.61 14.55
N PRO A 160 3.53 -5.61 14.72
CA PRO A 160 2.21 -5.61 14.08
C PRO A 160 1.37 -4.41 14.53
N GLU A 161 0.75 -3.72 13.57
CA GLU A 161 -0.09 -2.53 13.77
C GLU A 161 -1.43 -2.74 13.06
N PHE A 162 -2.21 -3.72 13.54
CA PHE A 162 -3.54 -4.01 13.01
C PHE A 162 -4.61 -3.34 13.88
N SER A 163 -5.54 -2.64 13.26
CA SER A 163 -6.62 -1.91 13.97
C SER A 163 -7.75 -2.82 14.46
N ARG A 164 -7.78 -4.10 14.02
CA ARG A 164 -8.84 -5.05 14.32
C ARG A 164 -8.30 -6.46 14.60
N GLU A 165 -9.10 -7.26 15.30
CA GLU A 165 -8.82 -8.68 15.50
C GLU A 165 -8.91 -9.47 14.18
N HIS A 166 -8.08 -10.48 14.04
CA HIS A 166 -8.03 -11.37 12.89
C HIS A 166 -7.53 -12.77 13.29
N ASP A 167 -7.75 -13.75 12.42
CA ASP A 167 -7.33 -15.15 12.60
C ASP A 167 -6.18 -15.57 11.66
N ILE A 168 -5.52 -14.61 11.00
CA ILE A 168 -4.39 -14.85 10.12
C ILE A 168 -3.13 -14.99 10.95
N GLN A 169 -2.32 -15.99 10.63
CA GLN A 169 -1.04 -16.23 11.29
C GLN A 169 -0.06 -15.08 11.01
N VAL A 170 0.63 -14.61 12.05
CA VAL A 170 1.63 -13.54 11.94
C VAL A 170 2.98 -14.04 12.41
N ASN A 171 4.01 -13.82 11.59
CA ASN A 171 5.40 -14.10 11.91
C ASN A 171 6.18 -12.77 11.94
N THR A 172 6.81 -12.48 13.08
CA THR A 172 7.53 -11.22 13.32
C THR A 172 9.04 -11.32 13.11
N MET A 173 9.54 -12.47 12.65
CA MET A 173 10.97 -12.63 12.39
C MET A 173 11.43 -11.72 11.26
N LYS A 174 12.68 -11.27 11.34
CA LYS A 174 13.30 -10.46 10.30
C LYS A 174 13.68 -11.33 9.10
N ILE A 175 13.37 -10.85 7.91
CA ILE A 175 13.61 -11.55 6.65
C ILE A 175 15.01 -11.21 6.14
N GLN A 176 15.81 -12.23 5.88
CA GLN A 176 17.11 -12.12 5.26
C GLN A 176 17.00 -12.00 3.74
N SER A 177 16.19 -12.87 3.12
CA SER A 177 16.02 -12.90 1.66
C SER A 177 14.74 -13.63 1.24
N VAL A 178 14.32 -13.36 0.01
CA VAL A 178 13.41 -14.21 -0.77
C VAL A 178 14.26 -15.17 -1.58
N GLU A 179 13.90 -16.44 -1.59
CA GLU A 179 14.65 -17.49 -2.29
C GLU A 179 13.79 -18.24 -3.29
N GLY A 180 14.45 -18.79 -4.30
CA GLY A 180 13.87 -19.61 -5.34
C GLY A 180 14.91 -19.94 -6.42
N GLU A 181 14.51 -20.72 -7.41
CA GLU A 181 15.31 -20.96 -8.62
C GLU A 181 14.77 -20.12 -9.80
N ASN A 182 13.71 -20.62 -10.44
CA ASN A 182 13.02 -19.91 -11.52
C ASN A 182 11.84 -19.05 -11.01
N THR A 183 11.26 -19.47 -9.89
CA THR A 183 10.17 -18.82 -9.19
C THR A 183 10.45 -18.84 -7.69
N VAL A 184 9.72 -18.05 -6.92
CA VAL A 184 9.78 -18.08 -5.46
C VAL A 184 9.55 -19.48 -4.92
N SER A 185 10.37 -19.87 -3.93
CA SER A 185 10.20 -21.08 -3.12
C SER A 185 9.97 -20.79 -1.64
N GLY A 186 10.31 -19.60 -1.16
CA GLY A 186 10.10 -19.21 0.23
C GLY A 186 10.91 -18.01 0.69
N LEU A 187 10.88 -17.84 2.01
CA LEU A 187 11.56 -16.79 2.75
C LEU A 187 12.65 -17.38 3.64
N ARG A 188 13.84 -16.81 3.61
CA ARG A 188 14.88 -17.05 4.61
C ARG A 188 14.82 -15.97 5.68
N MET A 189 14.82 -16.41 6.95
CA MET A 189 14.81 -15.51 8.09
C MET A 189 16.22 -15.30 8.64
N GLU A 190 16.47 -14.13 9.25
CA GLU A 190 17.67 -13.90 10.03
C GLU A 190 17.66 -14.84 11.26
N GLN A 191 18.80 -15.48 11.53
CA GLN A 191 18.95 -16.28 12.74
C GLN A 191 19.17 -15.36 13.94
N ASP A 192 18.33 -15.48 14.94
CA ASP A 192 18.57 -14.81 16.22
C ASP A 192 19.65 -15.58 16.99
N MET A 193 20.88 -15.08 16.93
CA MET A 193 22.04 -15.65 17.64
C MET A 193 21.89 -15.66 19.16
N SER A 194 20.92 -14.92 19.73
CA SER A 194 20.68 -14.84 21.17
C SER A 194 19.87 -16.02 21.72
N THR A 195 19.25 -16.83 20.85
CA THR A 195 18.38 -17.97 21.22
C THR A 195 18.98 -19.33 20.90
N LEU A 196 20.29 -19.41 20.68
CA LEU A 196 21.00 -20.69 20.49
C LEU A 196 21.09 -21.44 21.84
N GLU A 197 19.97 -21.97 22.31
CA GLU A 197 20.02 -23.12 23.21
C GLU A 197 20.33 -24.36 22.39
N SER A 198 21.29 -25.10 22.92
CA SER A 198 21.84 -26.36 22.39
C SER A 198 20.74 -27.37 22.11
N ASP A 199 20.40 -27.57 20.90
CA ASP A 199 19.72 -28.69 20.26
C ASP A 199 18.51 -28.29 19.42
N GLY A 200 18.76 -28.16 18.12
CA GLY A 200 17.71 -27.97 17.11
C GLY A 200 17.97 -26.75 16.24
N GLN A 201 18.41 -26.98 15.01
CA GLN A 201 18.36 -25.99 13.93
C GLN A 201 16.93 -25.49 13.83
N LYS A 202 16.64 -24.29 14.36
CA LYS A 202 15.40 -23.58 14.04
C LYS A 202 15.43 -23.36 12.53
N GLU A 203 14.44 -23.91 11.83
CA GLU A 203 14.31 -23.73 10.40
C GLU A 203 14.35 -22.24 10.09
N SER A 204 15.38 -21.81 9.38
CA SER A 204 15.54 -20.43 8.91
C SER A 204 14.84 -20.20 7.59
N PHE A 205 14.23 -21.25 7.01
CA PHE A 205 13.54 -21.20 5.74
C PHE A 205 12.05 -21.54 5.90
N TYR A 206 11.21 -20.66 5.38
CA TYR A 206 9.76 -20.78 5.40
C TYR A 206 9.25 -20.93 3.97
N PRO A 207 8.70 -22.09 3.58
CA PRO A 207 8.19 -22.32 2.24
C PRO A 207 7.05 -21.35 1.91
N ALA A 208 7.07 -20.81 0.70
CA ALA A 208 5.97 -20.04 0.13
C ALA A 208 6.02 -20.11 -1.40
N ASP A 209 4.89 -20.39 -2.02
CA ASP A 209 4.75 -20.42 -3.47
C ASP A 209 4.58 -19.00 -4.06
N GLY A 210 4.20 -18.05 -3.20
CA GLY A 210 4.01 -16.64 -3.58
C GLY A 210 4.21 -15.69 -2.41
N ILE A 211 4.71 -14.51 -2.74
CA ILE A 211 4.98 -13.44 -1.78
C ILE A 211 4.26 -12.18 -2.24
N PHE A 212 3.36 -11.66 -1.41
CA PHE A 212 2.61 -10.45 -1.66
C PHE A 212 3.17 -9.30 -0.83
N VAL A 213 3.68 -8.28 -1.50
CA VAL A 213 4.36 -7.16 -0.84
C VAL A 213 3.35 -6.07 -0.53
N ALA A 214 2.99 -5.93 0.76
CA ALA A 214 2.03 -4.98 1.30
C ALA A 214 2.67 -4.09 2.37
N LEU A 215 3.83 -3.50 2.04
CA LEU A 215 4.61 -2.66 2.95
C LEU A 215 4.05 -1.23 2.99
N GLY A 216 3.75 -0.74 4.18
CA GLY A 216 3.26 0.62 4.40
C GLY A 216 1.79 0.79 4.03
N THR A 217 1.48 1.72 3.13
CA THR A 217 0.12 1.97 2.60
C THR A 217 0.05 1.56 1.13
N ALA A 218 -1.15 1.22 0.65
CA ALA A 218 -1.37 0.98 -0.77
C ALA A 218 -0.84 2.16 -1.60
N GLY A 219 0.13 1.90 -2.46
CA GLY A 219 0.68 2.92 -3.35
C GLY A 219 -0.26 3.22 -4.52
N SER A 220 -0.08 4.37 -5.18
CA SER A 220 -0.89 4.73 -6.36
C SER A 220 -0.80 3.69 -7.47
N THR A 221 0.35 3.05 -7.63
CA THR A 221 0.56 2.00 -8.64
C THR A 221 -0.23 0.74 -8.33
N GLU A 222 -0.26 0.30 -7.07
CA GLU A 222 -1.03 -0.86 -6.62
C GLU A 222 -2.53 -0.61 -6.77
N ILE A 223 -3.00 0.56 -6.33
CA ILE A 223 -4.40 0.96 -6.48
C ILE A 223 -4.79 1.04 -7.96
N ALA A 224 -3.95 1.67 -8.80
CA ALA A 224 -4.20 1.77 -10.24
C ALA A 224 -4.26 0.38 -10.91
N ARG A 225 -3.38 -0.55 -10.51
CA ARG A 225 -3.38 -1.93 -11.01
C ARG A 225 -4.64 -2.68 -10.61
N GLN A 226 -5.11 -2.52 -9.37
CA GLN A 226 -6.38 -3.10 -8.90
C GLN A 226 -7.57 -2.61 -9.72
N MET A 227 -7.52 -1.37 -10.19
CA MET A 227 -8.54 -0.76 -11.06
C MET A 227 -8.38 -1.13 -12.54
N GLY A 228 -7.37 -1.89 -12.93
CA GLY A 228 -7.09 -2.27 -14.33
C GLY A 228 -6.39 -1.20 -15.16
N ALA A 229 -5.87 -0.14 -14.54
CA ALA A 229 -5.13 0.89 -15.26
C ALA A 229 -3.80 0.35 -15.82
N GLU A 230 -3.47 0.73 -17.05
CA GLU A 230 -2.20 0.36 -17.68
C GLU A 230 -1.02 1.05 -17.01
N LEU A 231 0.08 0.30 -16.86
CA LEU A 231 1.34 0.81 -16.33
C LEU A 231 2.39 0.90 -17.43
N THR A 232 3.29 1.86 -17.32
CA THR A 232 4.49 1.95 -18.16
C THR A 232 5.51 0.88 -17.73
N GLU A 233 6.53 0.61 -18.56
CA GLU A 233 7.65 -0.28 -18.21
C GLU A 233 8.37 0.11 -16.90
N LYS A 234 8.29 1.38 -16.51
CA LYS A 234 8.87 1.90 -15.26
C LYS A 234 7.92 1.82 -14.06
N GLY A 235 6.73 1.21 -14.24
CA GLY A 235 5.72 1.07 -13.19
C GLY A 235 4.96 2.36 -12.87
N ASN A 236 4.97 3.37 -13.75
CA ASN A 236 4.12 4.55 -13.59
C ASN A 236 2.76 4.31 -14.25
N ILE A 237 1.71 4.95 -13.74
CA ILE A 237 0.38 4.93 -14.34
C ILE A 237 0.47 5.56 -15.75
N LYS A 238 -0.01 4.83 -16.76
CA LYS A 238 -0.09 5.34 -18.13
C LYS A 238 -1.34 6.19 -18.27
N VAL A 239 -1.19 7.41 -18.71
CA VAL A 239 -2.28 8.38 -18.86
C VAL A 239 -2.27 9.01 -20.25
N ASN A 240 -3.42 9.52 -20.70
CA ASN A 240 -3.56 10.34 -21.90
C ASN A 240 -3.14 11.80 -21.64
N GLN A 241 -3.40 12.70 -22.60
CA GLN A 241 -3.05 14.13 -22.46
C GLN A 241 -3.89 14.86 -21.40
N GLU A 242 -5.08 14.35 -21.12
CA GLU A 242 -6.01 14.83 -20.09
C GLU A 242 -5.74 14.23 -18.70
N MET A 243 -4.67 13.41 -18.56
CA MET A 243 -4.28 12.69 -17.34
C MET A 243 -5.28 11.58 -16.91
N GLU A 244 -6.06 11.06 -17.85
CA GLU A 244 -6.99 9.95 -17.64
C GLU A 244 -6.34 8.60 -17.99
N THR A 245 -6.82 7.52 -17.35
CA THR A 245 -6.35 6.13 -17.53
C THR A 245 -7.31 5.30 -18.38
#